data_a219d2617761571941941342ba4832eb
#
_entry.id   a219d2617761571941941342ba4832eb
#
_cell.length_a   1.000
_cell.length_b   1.000
_cell.length_c   1.000
_cell.angle_alpha   90.00
_cell.angle_beta   90.00
_cell.angle_gamma   90.00
#
_symmetry.space_group_name_H-M   'P 1'
#
loop_
_entity.id
_entity.type
_entity.pdbx_description
1 polymer ?
#
loop_
_entity_poly.entity_id
_entity_poly.type
_entity_poly.pdbx_seq_one_letter_code
_entity_poly.pdbx_strand_id
1 'polypeptide(L)'
;MNRVNHFEIYTENPEAVQPFYREVFGWKFQKFEGGPIEYWLVTTGDDKDPGINGGMTRPREGQSPGTINTVAVESLDQTIKKIEQRGGKTCVPKMAIPKVGWLAYVEDPAGNVFGIIEPDTNAN
;
A
#
# COMPACT_ATOMS: atom_id res chain seq x y z
N MET A 1 13.04 2.57 9.44
CA MET A 1 11.79 1.83 9.60
C MET A 1 10.75 2.65 10.33
N ASN A 2 9.52 2.22 10.33
CA ASN A 2 8.37 2.93 10.91
C ASN A 2 8.04 4.25 10.18
N ARG A 3 8.37 4.31 8.89
CA ARG A 3 8.06 5.47 8.06
C ARG A 3 7.05 5.08 6.99
N VAL A 4 6.21 6.03 6.61
CA VAL A 4 5.36 5.87 5.42
C VAL A 4 6.30 5.89 4.22
N ASN A 5 6.31 4.79 3.46
CA ASN A 5 7.17 4.68 2.28
C ASN A 5 6.38 4.35 1.01
N HIS A 6 5.07 4.29 1.11
CA HIS A 6 4.22 3.88 -0.01
C HIS A 6 2.81 4.39 0.24
N PHE A 7 2.08 4.73 -0.80
CA PHE A 7 0.66 5.03 -0.72
C PHE A 7 -0.10 4.11 -1.67
N GLU A 8 -1.40 3.95 -1.44
CA GLU A 8 -2.25 3.23 -2.39
C GLU A 8 -3.50 4.05 -2.67
N ILE A 9 -3.78 4.22 -3.95
CA ILE A 9 -5.01 4.87 -4.41
C ILE A 9 -5.99 3.79 -4.80
N TYR A 10 -7.15 3.79 -4.16
CA TYR A 10 -8.23 2.86 -4.47
C TYR A 10 -9.28 3.58 -5.30
N THR A 11 -9.53 3.08 -6.50
CA THR A 11 -10.50 3.69 -7.41
C THR A 11 -11.22 2.60 -8.21
N GLU A 12 -12.49 2.84 -8.47
CA GLU A 12 -13.30 1.92 -9.28
C GLU A 12 -12.81 1.86 -10.73
N ASN A 13 -12.14 2.91 -11.21
CA ASN A 13 -11.70 3.00 -12.60
C ASN A 13 -10.23 3.41 -12.69
N PRO A 14 -9.28 2.49 -12.36
CA PRO A 14 -7.86 2.83 -12.38
C PRO A 14 -7.38 3.43 -13.69
N GLU A 15 -7.74 2.80 -14.82
CA GLU A 15 -7.26 3.27 -16.12
C GLU A 15 -7.87 4.62 -16.51
N ALA A 16 -9.07 4.92 -16.05
CA ALA A 16 -9.74 6.16 -16.41
C ALA A 16 -9.16 7.38 -15.68
N VAL A 17 -8.59 7.19 -14.47
CA VAL A 17 -8.05 8.32 -13.70
C VAL A 17 -6.55 8.53 -13.94
N GLN A 18 -5.85 7.56 -14.50
CA GLN A 18 -4.41 7.68 -14.75
C GLN A 18 -4.04 8.86 -15.62
N PRO A 19 -4.77 9.16 -16.72
CA PRO A 19 -4.45 10.35 -17.53
C PRO A 19 -4.48 11.66 -16.74
N PHE A 20 -5.37 11.78 -15.76
CA PHE A 20 -5.43 12.96 -14.91
C PHE A 20 -4.09 13.18 -14.19
N TYR A 21 -3.61 12.16 -13.48
CA TYR A 21 -2.35 12.28 -12.74
C TYR A 21 -1.14 12.43 -13.65
N ARG A 22 -1.18 11.75 -14.80
CA ARG A 22 -0.10 11.81 -15.77
C ARG A 22 0.03 13.22 -16.35
N GLU A 23 -1.09 13.83 -16.71
CA GLU A 23 -1.07 15.13 -17.36
C GLU A 23 -0.85 16.29 -16.38
N VAL A 24 -1.37 16.16 -15.16
CA VAL A 24 -1.22 17.21 -14.14
C VAL A 24 0.16 17.17 -13.49
N PHE A 25 0.64 15.98 -13.11
CA PHE A 25 1.86 15.83 -12.31
C PHE A 25 2.99 15.10 -13.02
N GLY A 26 2.75 14.53 -14.18
CA GLY A 26 3.76 13.74 -14.88
C GLY A 26 4.03 12.38 -14.28
N TRP A 27 3.11 11.88 -13.46
CA TRP A 27 3.27 10.57 -12.84
C TRP A 27 3.25 9.47 -13.90
N LYS A 28 3.91 8.34 -13.61
CA LYS A 28 3.96 7.19 -14.51
C LYS A 28 3.26 6.02 -13.87
N PHE A 29 2.60 5.22 -14.69
CA PHE A 29 1.84 4.06 -14.25
C PHE A 29 2.31 2.83 -15.02
N GLN A 30 2.62 1.77 -14.30
CA GLN A 30 3.05 0.51 -14.90
C GLN A 30 2.30 -0.63 -14.24
N LYS A 31 1.64 -1.45 -15.06
CA LYS A 31 0.89 -2.58 -14.52
C LYS A 31 1.84 -3.60 -13.90
N PHE A 32 1.54 -4.02 -12.68
CA PHE A 32 2.32 -5.03 -11.96
C PHE A 32 1.79 -6.42 -12.31
N GLU A 33 2.64 -7.25 -12.91
CA GLU A 33 2.22 -8.55 -13.44
C GLU A 33 2.36 -9.69 -12.42
N GLY A 34 2.94 -9.46 -11.28
CA GLY A 34 3.29 -10.51 -10.32
C GLY A 34 2.24 -10.86 -9.28
N GLY A 35 1.10 -10.18 -9.26
CA GLY A 35 0.11 -10.34 -8.21
C GLY A 35 -1.18 -11.00 -8.63
N PRO A 36 -2.00 -11.40 -7.67
CA PRO A 36 -3.30 -12.04 -7.95
C PRO A 36 -4.39 -11.05 -8.33
N ILE A 37 -4.18 -9.76 -8.13
CA ILE A 37 -5.15 -8.72 -8.44
C ILE A 37 -4.55 -7.74 -9.43
N GLU A 38 -5.41 -6.98 -10.09
CA GLU A 38 -5.01 -5.92 -10.99
C GLU A 38 -4.43 -4.76 -10.18
N TYR A 39 -3.18 -4.41 -10.43
CA TYR A 39 -2.44 -3.43 -9.64
C TYR A 39 -1.48 -2.66 -10.53
N TRP A 40 -1.41 -1.36 -10.37
CA TRP A 40 -0.47 -0.50 -11.09
C TRP A 40 0.52 0.11 -10.13
N LEU A 41 1.79 0.08 -10.51
CA LEU A 41 2.83 0.82 -9.79
C LEU A 41 2.76 2.28 -10.22
N VAL A 42 2.81 3.18 -9.26
CA VAL A 42 2.75 4.62 -9.48
C VAL A 42 4.10 5.22 -9.15
N THR A 43 4.77 5.77 -10.16
CA THR A 43 6.04 6.46 -9.98
C THR A 43 5.80 7.96 -10.00
N THR A 44 6.11 8.63 -8.90
CA THR A 44 5.85 10.06 -8.76
C THR A 44 7.06 10.93 -9.03
N GLY A 45 8.26 10.34 -9.06
CA GLY A 45 9.50 11.10 -9.33
C GLY A 45 10.70 10.17 -9.35
N ASP A 46 11.88 10.77 -9.46
CA ASP A 46 13.14 10.02 -9.45
C ASP A 46 13.53 9.63 -8.03
N ASP A 47 14.28 8.54 -7.90
CA ASP A 47 14.72 8.03 -6.60
C ASP A 47 15.50 9.06 -5.78
N LYS A 48 16.20 9.97 -6.44
CA LYS A 48 17.02 10.98 -5.77
C LYS A 48 16.21 12.19 -5.30
N ASP A 49 14.98 12.33 -5.72
CA ASP A 49 14.12 13.43 -5.29
C ASP A 49 13.34 13.03 -4.05
N PRO A 50 13.10 13.97 -3.12
CA PRO A 50 12.26 13.66 -1.97
C PRO A 50 10.85 13.28 -2.40
N GLY A 51 10.29 12.24 -1.78
CA GLY A 51 8.94 11.79 -2.08
C GLY A 51 8.84 10.29 -2.01
N ILE A 52 7.64 9.80 -2.27
CA ILE A 52 7.36 8.37 -2.26
C ILE A 52 6.60 7.98 -3.52
N ASN A 53 6.76 6.73 -3.91
CA ASN A 53 5.97 6.12 -4.96
C ASN A 53 4.84 5.31 -4.32
N GLY A 54 3.92 4.83 -5.14
CA GLY A 54 2.79 4.10 -4.61
C GLY A 54 2.20 3.12 -5.58
N GLY A 55 0.94 2.79 -5.35
CA GLY A 55 0.19 1.88 -6.17
C GLY A 55 -1.23 2.36 -6.39
N MET A 56 -1.90 1.74 -7.34
CA MET A 56 -3.29 2.02 -7.66
C MET A 56 -4.00 0.70 -7.97
N THR A 57 -5.16 0.52 -7.40
CA THR A 57 -5.95 -0.70 -7.61
C THR A 57 -7.42 -0.39 -7.36
N ARG A 58 -8.28 -1.38 -7.59
CA ARG A 58 -9.70 -1.24 -7.27
C ARG A 58 -9.93 -1.51 -5.79
N PRO A 59 -10.95 -0.87 -5.18
CA PRO A 59 -11.28 -1.16 -3.79
C PRO A 59 -11.68 -2.62 -3.61
N ARG A 60 -11.37 -3.17 -2.45
CA ARG A 60 -11.90 -4.47 -2.04
C ARG A 60 -13.39 -4.32 -1.74
N GLU A 61 -14.11 -5.44 -1.74
CA GLU A 61 -15.51 -5.44 -1.37
C GLU A 61 -15.69 -4.79 0.01
N GLY A 62 -16.60 -3.83 0.10
CA GLY A 62 -16.86 -3.09 1.33
C GLY A 62 -15.89 -1.97 1.64
N GLN A 63 -14.88 -1.76 0.79
CA GLN A 63 -13.90 -0.70 0.95
C GLN A 63 -14.31 0.53 0.13
N SER A 64 -14.23 1.70 0.73
CA SER A 64 -14.49 2.96 0.01
C SER A 64 -13.28 3.36 -0.83
N PRO A 65 -13.51 4.05 -1.96
CA PRO A 65 -12.41 4.68 -2.69
C PRO A 65 -11.67 5.68 -1.82
N GLY A 66 -10.42 5.94 -2.14
CA GLY A 66 -9.59 6.89 -1.41
C GLY A 66 -8.15 6.46 -1.41
N THR A 67 -7.32 7.14 -0.64
CA THR A 67 -5.90 6.87 -0.57
C THR A 67 -5.51 6.49 0.85
N ILE A 68 -4.72 5.45 1.00
CA ILE A 68 -4.17 5.06 2.30
C ILE A 68 -2.65 4.99 2.22
N ASN A 69 -2.02 5.08 3.38
CA ASN A 69 -0.56 4.99 3.52
C ASN A 69 -0.14 3.59 3.91
N THR A 70 1.10 3.25 3.60
CA THR A 70 1.74 2.02 4.06
C THR A 70 2.99 2.39 4.85
N VAL A 71 3.13 1.81 6.03
CA VAL A 71 4.27 2.03 6.91
C VAL A 71 5.21 0.83 6.82
N ALA A 72 6.48 1.08 6.51
CA ALA A 72 7.49 0.03 6.50
C ALA A 72 7.93 -0.28 7.92
N VAL A 73 7.92 -1.55 8.30
CA VAL A 73 8.25 -1.99 9.65
C VAL A 73 9.31 -3.09 9.60
N GLU A 74 10.02 -3.26 10.69
CA GLU A 74 11.06 -4.27 10.80
C GLU A 74 10.49 -5.68 10.99
N SER A 75 9.42 -5.79 11.77
CA SER A 75 8.73 -7.06 12.02
C SER A 75 7.22 -6.86 11.94
N LEU A 76 6.61 -7.48 10.96
CA LEU A 76 5.17 -7.41 10.79
C LEU A 76 4.44 -8.03 11.99
N ASP A 77 4.89 -9.20 12.42
CA ASP A 77 4.23 -9.91 13.51
C ASP A 77 4.28 -9.14 14.82
N GLN A 78 5.43 -8.55 15.16
CA GLN A 78 5.55 -7.75 16.36
C GLN A 78 4.74 -6.46 16.27
N THR A 79 4.69 -5.86 15.11
CA THR A 79 3.91 -4.64 14.90
C THR A 79 2.42 -4.91 15.06
N ILE A 80 1.93 -6.01 14.51
CA ILE A 80 0.52 -6.39 14.66
C ILE A 80 0.18 -6.57 16.14
N LYS A 81 1.05 -7.22 16.90
CA LYS A 81 0.83 -7.40 18.34
C LYS A 81 0.71 -6.07 19.07
N LYS A 82 1.60 -5.12 18.75
CA LYS A 82 1.56 -3.79 19.37
C LYS A 82 0.29 -3.05 19.00
N ILE A 83 -0.12 -3.14 17.75
CA ILE A 83 -1.35 -2.49 17.27
C ILE A 83 -2.55 -3.02 18.06
N GLU A 84 -2.67 -4.33 18.18
CA GLU A 84 -3.78 -4.95 18.89
C GLU A 84 -3.78 -4.64 20.37
N GLN A 85 -2.60 -4.57 21.00
CA GLN A 85 -2.46 -4.19 22.40
C GLN A 85 -2.84 -2.74 22.67
N ARG A 86 -2.80 -1.90 21.65
CA ARG A 86 -3.08 -0.46 21.79
C ARG A 86 -4.43 -0.05 21.22
N GLY A 87 -5.31 -1.01 20.99
CA GLY A 87 -6.68 -0.73 20.59
C GLY A 87 -6.94 -0.70 19.10
N GLY A 88 -5.93 -0.96 18.29
CA GLY A 88 -6.10 -1.16 16.86
C GLY A 88 -6.53 -2.58 16.54
N LYS A 89 -6.77 -2.85 15.27
CA LYS A 89 -7.12 -4.21 14.85
C LYS A 89 -6.67 -4.49 13.44
N THR A 90 -6.58 -5.78 13.10
CA THR A 90 -6.18 -6.23 11.78
C THR A 90 -7.41 -6.39 10.89
N CYS A 91 -7.40 -5.71 9.73
CA CYS A 91 -8.46 -5.79 8.75
C CYS A 91 -8.21 -6.88 7.72
N VAL A 92 -6.97 -6.98 7.25
CA VAL A 92 -6.52 -8.01 6.32
C VAL A 92 -5.28 -8.64 6.91
N PRO A 93 -5.29 -9.96 7.16
CA PRO A 93 -4.18 -10.62 7.83
C PRO A 93 -2.93 -10.68 6.95
N LYS A 94 -1.80 -10.99 7.58
CA LYS A 94 -0.51 -11.10 6.93
C LYS A 94 -0.59 -11.93 5.65
N MET A 95 -0.04 -11.39 4.57
CA MET A 95 0.06 -12.08 3.29
C MET A 95 1.43 -11.82 2.68
N ALA A 96 1.91 -12.75 1.87
CA ALA A 96 3.15 -12.56 1.14
C ALA A 96 2.88 -11.81 -0.15
N ILE A 97 3.71 -10.80 -0.42
CA ILE A 97 3.82 -10.23 -1.76
C ILE A 97 5.14 -10.78 -2.29
N PRO A 98 5.11 -11.76 -3.18
CA PRO A 98 6.33 -12.48 -3.56
C PRO A 98 7.46 -11.54 -3.97
N LYS A 99 8.64 -11.77 -3.38
CA LYS A 99 9.88 -11.02 -3.62
C LYS A 99 9.84 -9.56 -3.16
N VAL A 100 8.75 -9.12 -2.54
CA VAL A 100 8.60 -7.75 -2.05
C VAL A 100 8.59 -7.72 -0.53
N GLY A 101 7.70 -8.49 0.10
CA GLY A 101 7.60 -8.49 1.55
C GLY A 101 6.31 -9.10 2.07
N TRP A 102 6.09 -8.88 3.35
CA TRP A 102 4.91 -9.35 4.09
C TRP A 102 4.04 -8.14 4.39
N LEU A 103 2.77 -8.21 4.02
CA LEU A 103 1.84 -7.09 4.07
C LEU A 103 0.63 -7.45 4.92
N ALA A 104 0.13 -6.48 5.67
CA ALA A 104 -1.16 -6.58 6.34
C ALA A 104 -1.83 -5.21 6.31
N TYR A 105 -3.14 -5.18 6.45
CA TYR A 105 -3.88 -3.94 6.60
C TYR A 105 -4.51 -3.91 7.97
N VAL A 106 -4.38 -2.79 8.63
CA VAL A 106 -4.77 -2.60 10.02
C VAL A 106 -5.52 -1.29 10.18
N GLU A 107 -6.14 -1.09 11.32
CA GLU A 107 -6.72 0.21 11.62
C GLU A 107 -6.30 0.65 13.02
N ASP A 108 -6.22 1.97 13.19
CA ASP A 108 -5.94 2.56 14.48
C ASP A 108 -7.20 2.54 15.35
N PRO A 109 -7.12 2.97 16.63
CA PRO A 109 -8.27 2.91 17.52
C PRO A 109 -9.49 3.73 17.06
N ALA A 110 -9.30 4.67 16.14
CA ALA A 110 -10.39 5.49 15.60
C ALA A 110 -10.90 4.96 14.24
N GLY A 111 -10.37 3.85 13.77
CA GLY A 111 -10.84 3.24 12.53
C GLY A 111 -10.12 3.71 11.26
N ASN A 112 -9.01 4.42 11.38
CA ASN A 112 -8.24 4.81 10.21
C ASN A 112 -7.44 3.61 9.69
N VAL A 113 -7.67 3.24 8.44
CA VAL A 113 -7.02 2.07 7.82
C VAL A 113 -5.69 2.47 7.20
N PHE A 114 -4.69 1.63 7.38
CA PHE A 114 -3.39 1.78 6.72
C PHE A 114 -2.75 0.41 6.54
N GLY A 115 -1.75 0.37 5.65
CA GLY A 115 -0.98 -0.85 5.44
C GLY A 115 0.28 -0.85 6.29
N ILE A 116 0.77 -2.03 6.63
CA ILE A 116 2.10 -2.22 7.20
C ILE A 116 2.82 -3.27 6.37
N ILE A 117 4.08 -3.04 6.08
CA ILE A 117 4.87 -3.94 5.25
C ILE A 117 6.24 -4.21 5.88
N GLU A 118 6.62 -5.47 5.91
CA GLU A 118 7.96 -5.90 6.28
C GLU A 118 8.66 -6.25 4.98
N PRO A 119 9.64 -5.45 4.51
CA PRO A 119 10.36 -5.76 3.28
C PRO A 119 11.12 -7.08 3.42
N ASP A 120 10.98 -7.97 2.44
CA ASP A 120 11.64 -9.27 2.47
C ASP A 120 11.65 -9.82 1.04
N THR A 121 12.83 -9.86 0.42
CA THR A 121 12.98 -10.39 -0.93
C THR A 121 12.73 -11.90 -1.01
N ASN A 122 12.67 -12.58 0.13
CA ASN A 122 12.39 -14.02 0.21
C ASN A 122 10.92 -14.30 0.53
N ALA A 123 10.07 -13.29 0.63
CA ALA A 123 8.65 -13.52 0.84
C ALA A 123 8.05 -14.34 -0.29
N ASN A 124 7.22 -15.29 0.09
CA ASN A 124 6.73 -16.25 -0.89
C ASN A 124 5.36 -16.82 -0.47
#